data_73a3b57dc5fc65d78f209a7cf9b0b1ed
#
_entry.id   73a3b57dc5fc65d78f209a7cf9b0b1ed
#
_cell.length_a   1.000
_cell.length_b   1.000
_cell.length_c   1.000
_cell.angle_alpha   90.00
_cell.angle_beta   90.00
_cell.angle_gamma   90.00
#
_symmetry.space_group_name_H-M   'P 1'
#
loop_
_entity.id
_entity.type
_entity.pdbx_description
1 polymer ?
#
loop_
_entity_poly.entity_id
_entity_poly.type
_entity_poly.pdbx_seq_one_letter_code
_entity_poly.pdbx_strand_id
1 'polypeptide(L)'
;MMVNIKRAEHRNITSYNLVSKLRKEVKQRCKFNNATIKFIELPAGPPVLASIVAEVYGGDSFETRREFSKKIAKILKEQATLVDIDIMASEDYIKYELVLDNNKIIKSQVELDKIKNILYVAYEGMPISVVNENKAENQIPIFLRLDESRLLKSNTKEALENKLHTLKLMNKQGYMISLSEFVTIKKTIKEPEITSKNLNEMINVIAETDKDSQIYPLLDARTQMLNELNNDYEVIKTNMLNLAFINKDTNERFDVIFDGELKVTLDTFRDLGGAFIIAMVLIFFLMVMYYKSFAISGGIVLASFISIIGVIFAHIVMDFFTKDTFYLTATSLIGFIGLIGINSRNSTLIIDFTRILIKDENLEKNEAIAKATATRSKPIILTVLTMVFASSLLATDAVFGGLGVALIGGTLISYVVSMFFVPVIIKNHVKKIIV
;
A
#
# COMPACT_ATOMS: atom_id res chain seq x y z
N MET A 1 -4.83 1.16 -18.28
CA MET A 1 -5.45 2.48 -18.54
C MET A 1 -5.48 3.26 -17.25
N MET A 2 -4.97 4.47 -17.21
CA MET A 2 -5.03 5.35 -16.04
C MET A 2 -6.19 6.33 -16.20
N VAL A 3 -7.02 6.48 -15.17
CA VAL A 3 -8.19 7.37 -15.20
C VAL A 3 -8.06 8.39 -14.07
N ASN A 4 -7.88 9.65 -14.43
CA ASN A 4 -7.85 10.75 -13.48
C ASN A 4 -9.26 11.27 -13.25
N ILE A 5 -9.70 11.32 -12.00
CA ILE A 5 -10.99 11.87 -11.60
C ILE A 5 -10.83 13.29 -11.07
N LYS A 6 -11.93 14.07 -11.06
CA LYS A 6 -11.93 15.42 -10.49
C LYS A 6 -11.48 15.39 -9.02
N ARG A 7 -10.87 16.49 -8.54
CA ARG A 7 -10.49 16.64 -7.15
C ARG A 7 -11.67 16.42 -6.21
N ALA A 8 -11.38 15.97 -4.98
CA ALA A 8 -12.41 15.63 -3.99
C ALA A 8 -13.40 16.76 -3.71
N GLU A 9 -12.92 18.01 -3.72
CA GLU A 9 -13.70 19.24 -3.54
C GLU A 9 -14.79 19.46 -4.63
N HIS A 10 -14.59 18.89 -5.81
CA HIS A 10 -15.46 19.07 -6.98
C HIS A 10 -16.27 17.82 -7.34
N ARG A 11 -16.39 16.85 -6.41
CA ARG A 11 -17.14 15.62 -6.63
C ARG A 11 -17.93 15.20 -5.39
N ASN A 12 -19.11 14.62 -5.63
CA ASN A 12 -20.00 14.13 -4.57
C ASN A 12 -19.81 12.64 -4.25
N ILE A 13 -18.88 11.96 -4.94
CA ILE A 13 -18.60 10.52 -4.78
C ILE A 13 -17.13 10.34 -4.50
N THR A 14 -16.79 9.47 -3.54
CA THR A 14 -15.39 9.09 -3.27
C THR A 14 -14.85 8.23 -4.41
N SER A 15 -13.52 8.19 -4.60
CA SER A 15 -12.87 7.32 -5.61
C SER A 15 -13.29 5.88 -5.40
N TYR A 16 -13.26 5.47 -4.17
CA TYR A 16 -13.60 4.16 -3.69
C TYR A 16 -15.06 3.73 -4.05
N ASN A 17 -16.05 4.56 -3.73
CA ASN A 17 -17.45 4.29 -4.09
C ASN A 17 -17.67 4.28 -5.61
N LEU A 18 -16.90 5.09 -6.34
CA LEU A 18 -16.92 5.08 -7.80
C LEU A 18 -16.36 3.77 -8.35
N VAL A 19 -15.21 3.30 -7.84
CA VAL A 19 -14.58 2.05 -8.26
C VAL A 19 -15.47 0.86 -7.93
N SER A 20 -16.06 0.79 -6.74
CA SER A 20 -16.99 -0.30 -6.36
C SER A 20 -18.21 -0.37 -7.30
N LYS A 21 -18.75 0.80 -7.70
CA LYS A 21 -19.84 0.88 -8.70
C LYS A 21 -19.38 0.42 -10.09
N LEU A 22 -18.24 0.94 -10.55
CA LEU A 22 -17.69 0.60 -11.87
C LEU A 22 -17.33 -0.88 -11.97
N ARG A 23 -16.77 -1.47 -10.92
CA ARG A 23 -16.45 -2.90 -10.86
C ARG A 23 -17.68 -3.77 -11.15
N LYS A 24 -18.84 -3.43 -10.57
CA LYS A 24 -20.10 -4.14 -10.83
C LYS A 24 -20.59 -3.94 -12.27
N GLU A 25 -20.58 -2.70 -12.76
CA GLU A 25 -21.06 -2.38 -14.11
C GLU A 25 -20.17 -3.00 -15.20
N VAL A 26 -18.85 -2.96 -15.02
CA VAL A 26 -17.90 -3.51 -15.99
C VAL A 26 -17.98 -5.04 -16.04
N LYS A 27 -18.11 -5.71 -14.90
CA LYS A 27 -18.33 -7.17 -14.87
C LYS A 27 -19.61 -7.59 -15.61
N GLN A 28 -20.64 -6.75 -15.58
CA GLN A 28 -21.91 -7.04 -16.28
C GLN A 28 -21.83 -6.74 -17.80
N ARG A 29 -21.17 -5.65 -18.19
CA ARG A 29 -21.13 -5.18 -19.59
C ARG A 29 -20.00 -5.82 -20.41
N CYS A 30 -18.87 -6.08 -19.80
CA CYS A 30 -17.67 -6.58 -20.45
C CYS A 30 -17.51 -8.08 -20.19
N LYS A 31 -18.16 -8.91 -20.98
CA LYS A 31 -17.96 -10.37 -20.96
C LYS A 31 -16.77 -10.70 -21.86
N PHE A 32 -15.57 -10.51 -21.37
CA PHE A 32 -14.37 -10.97 -22.04
C PHE A 32 -14.10 -12.43 -21.68
N ASN A 33 -14.01 -13.30 -22.68
CA ASN A 33 -13.84 -14.75 -22.45
C ASN A 33 -12.48 -15.12 -21.84
N ASN A 34 -11.45 -14.25 -21.97
CA ASN A 34 -10.09 -14.54 -21.52
C ASN A 34 -9.39 -13.29 -20.95
N ALA A 35 -10.12 -12.35 -20.34
CA ALA A 35 -9.52 -11.16 -19.74
C ALA A 35 -10.15 -10.86 -18.39
N THR A 36 -9.31 -10.59 -17.39
CA THR A 36 -9.73 -10.13 -16.07
C THR A 36 -9.49 -8.62 -15.97
N ILE A 37 -10.53 -7.86 -15.66
CA ILE A 37 -10.43 -6.42 -15.42
C ILE A 37 -10.32 -6.18 -13.92
N LYS A 38 -9.29 -5.46 -13.51
CA LYS A 38 -9.03 -5.08 -12.13
C LYS A 38 -9.05 -3.57 -12.00
N PHE A 39 -9.46 -3.10 -10.85
CA PHE A 39 -9.44 -1.69 -10.49
C PHE A 39 -8.47 -1.49 -9.34
N ILE A 40 -7.36 -0.82 -9.61
CA ILE A 40 -6.33 -0.51 -8.62
C ILE A 40 -6.44 0.97 -8.31
N GLU A 41 -6.63 1.32 -7.04
CA GLU A 41 -6.54 2.68 -6.55
C GLU A 41 -5.11 2.96 -6.09
N LEU A 42 -4.58 4.12 -6.47
CA LEU A 42 -3.28 4.54 -5.98
C LEU A 42 -3.42 4.98 -4.52
N PRO A 43 -2.70 4.37 -3.58
CA PRO A 43 -2.74 4.77 -2.19
C PRO A 43 -2.18 6.18 -2.02
N ALA A 44 -2.63 6.89 -0.98
CA ALA A 44 -2.07 8.19 -0.60
C ALA A 44 -0.65 8.09 0.00
N GLY A 45 -0.20 6.87 0.31
CA GLY A 45 1.12 6.54 0.85
C GLY A 45 2.15 6.13 -0.20
N PRO A 46 3.20 5.40 0.19
CA PRO A 46 4.18 4.84 -0.74
C PRO A 46 3.52 3.97 -1.80
N PRO A 47 4.03 3.96 -3.04
CA PRO A 47 3.47 3.12 -4.10
C PRO A 47 3.65 1.64 -3.74
N VAL A 48 2.56 0.89 -3.75
CA VAL A 48 2.50 -0.55 -3.50
C VAL A 48 1.80 -1.25 -4.65
N LEU A 49 1.99 -2.56 -4.79
CA LEU A 49 1.40 -3.34 -5.87
C LEU A 49 -0.12 -3.52 -5.69
N ALA A 50 -0.57 -3.71 -4.45
CA ALA A 50 -1.96 -3.89 -4.07
C ALA A 50 -2.13 -3.68 -2.56
N SER A 51 -3.37 -3.66 -2.09
CA SER A 51 -3.71 -3.58 -0.67
C SER A 51 -3.10 -4.75 0.12
N ILE A 52 -3.21 -5.97 -0.41
CA ILE A 52 -2.60 -7.18 0.13
C ILE A 52 -1.79 -7.85 -0.96
N VAL A 53 -0.53 -8.16 -0.68
CA VAL A 53 0.36 -8.93 -1.53
C VAL A 53 0.86 -10.13 -0.75
N ALA A 54 0.60 -11.35 -1.25
CA ALA A 54 1.20 -12.56 -0.74
C ALA A 54 2.34 -12.96 -1.68
N GLU A 55 3.57 -12.75 -1.26
CA GLU A 55 4.78 -13.15 -1.98
C GLU A 55 5.06 -14.61 -1.68
N VAL A 56 4.99 -15.45 -2.70
CA VAL A 56 5.23 -16.89 -2.60
C VAL A 56 6.65 -17.18 -3.09
N TYR A 57 7.48 -17.65 -2.18
CA TYR A 57 8.87 -18.05 -2.43
C TYR A 57 9.03 -19.57 -2.33
N GLY A 58 10.16 -20.10 -2.79
CA GLY A 58 10.49 -21.52 -2.70
C GLY A 58 9.91 -22.35 -3.85
N GLY A 59 9.77 -23.65 -3.62
CA GLY A 59 9.47 -24.61 -4.67
C GLY A 59 10.68 -24.87 -5.59
N ASP A 60 10.80 -26.08 -6.11
CA ASP A 60 11.94 -26.50 -6.95
C ASP A 60 11.87 -25.94 -8.37
N SER A 61 10.69 -25.47 -8.79
CA SER A 61 10.46 -24.91 -10.13
C SER A 61 9.46 -23.76 -10.12
N PHE A 62 9.43 -22.99 -11.22
CA PHE A 62 8.40 -21.97 -11.44
C PHE A 62 6.99 -22.59 -11.40
N GLU A 63 6.83 -23.80 -11.94
CA GLU A 63 5.52 -24.46 -12.04
C GLU A 63 5.01 -24.89 -10.66
N THR A 64 5.85 -25.49 -9.81
CA THR A 64 5.44 -25.88 -8.44
C THR A 64 5.06 -24.66 -7.63
N ARG A 65 5.81 -23.55 -7.78
CA ARG A 65 5.50 -22.26 -7.15
C ARG A 65 4.20 -21.68 -7.67
N ARG A 66 3.94 -21.76 -8.98
CA ARG A 66 2.69 -21.30 -9.61
C ARG A 66 1.48 -22.08 -9.08
N GLU A 67 1.58 -23.40 -9.00
CA GLU A 67 0.51 -24.24 -8.48
C GLU A 67 0.23 -23.96 -6.99
N PHE A 68 1.25 -23.76 -6.19
CA PHE A 68 1.07 -23.35 -4.79
C PHE A 68 0.42 -21.97 -4.70
N SER A 69 0.84 -21.01 -5.53
CA SER A 69 0.24 -19.67 -5.60
C SER A 69 -1.25 -19.70 -5.97
N LYS A 70 -1.68 -20.67 -6.81
CA LYS A 70 -3.12 -20.89 -7.12
C LYS A 70 -3.91 -21.33 -5.87
N LYS A 71 -3.32 -22.15 -5.00
CA LYS A 71 -3.96 -22.55 -3.73
C LYS A 71 -4.14 -21.33 -2.82
N ILE A 72 -3.11 -20.48 -2.69
CA ILE A 72 -3.19 -19.23 -1.92
C ILE A 72 -4.24 -18.29 -2.51
N ALA A 73 -4.24 -18.08 -3.83
CA ALA A 73 -5.22 -17.23 -4.51
C ALA A 73 -6.66 -17.74 -4.32
N LYS A 74 -6.87 -19.06 -4.28
CA LYS A 74 -8.18 -19.65 -4.01
C LYS A 74 -8.67 -19.28 -2.62
N ILE A 75 -7.86 -19.44 -1.59
CA ILE A 75 -8.20 -19.09 -0.21
C ILE A 75 -8.52 -17.60 -0.08
N LEU A 76 -7.72 -16.72 -0.72
CA LEU A 76 -8.02 -15.29 -0.74
C LEU A 76 -9.35 -14.97 -1.43
N LYS A 77 -9.71 -15.68 -2.50
CA LYS A 77 -10.99 -15.50 -3.21
C LYS A 77 -12.23 -15.90 -2.38
N GLU A 78 -12.07 -16.74 -1.39
CA GLU A 78 -13.13 -17.15 -0.48
C GLU A 78 -13.44 -16.11 0.60
N GLN A 79 -12.57 -15.11 0.78
CA GLN A 79 -12.79 -13.99 1.71
C GLN A 79 -13.78 -13.00 1.11
N ALA A 80 -14.86 -12.71 1.83
CA ALA A 80 -15.98 -11.91 1.33
C ALA A 80 -15.62 -10.46 0.96
N THR A 81 -14.61 -9.89 1.63
CA THR A 81 -14.21 -8.48 1.48
C THR A 81 -12.99 -8.29 0.58
N LEU A 82 -12.40 -9.36 0.06
CA LEU A 82 -11.32 -9.31 -0.90
C LEU A 82 -11.85 -9.36 -2.34
N VAL A 83 -11.31 -8.50 -3.18
CA VAL A 83 -11.69 -8.37 -4.58
C VAL A 83 -10.45 -8.31 -5.47
N ASP A 84 -10.67 -8.48 -6.78
CA ASP A 84 -9.63 -8.35 -7.81
C ASP A 84 -8.37 -9.21 -7.54
N ILE A 85 -8.59 -10.41 -6.94
CA ILE A 85 -7.51 -11.35 -6.63
C ILE A 85 -6.91 -11.89 -7.93
N ASP A 86 -5.58 -11.85 -8.02
CA ASP A 86 -4.84 -12.37 -9.15
C ASP A 86 -3.45 -12.88 -8.79
N ILE A 87 -2.89 -13.68 -9.67
CA ILE A 87 -1.54 -14.22 -9.57
C ILE A 87 -0.70 -13.49 -10.63
N MET A 88 0.36 -12.82 -10.19
CA MET A 88 1.29 -12.14 -11.10
C MET A 88 2.30 -13.15 -11.67
N ALA A 89 1.79 -14.09 -12.44
CA ALA A 89 2.59 -15.07 -13.16
C ALA A 89 2.10 -15.13 -14.61
N SER A 90 3.03 -15.24 -15.54
CA SER A 90 2.69 -15.43 -16.95
C SER A 90 2.00 -16.78 -17.13
N GLU A 91 0.90 -16.79 -17.86
CA GLU A 91 0.32 -18.04 -18.34
C GLU A 91 1.09 -18.56 -19.55
N ASP A 92 1.01 -19.87 -19.77
CA ASP A 92 1.61 -20.49 -20.92
C ASP A 92 0.90 -20.03 -22.19
N TYR A 93 1.62 -19.42 -23.09
CA TYR A 93 1.07 -19.08 -24.39
C TYR A 93 1.96 -19.55 -25.54
N ILE A 94 1.31 -19.85 -26.64
CA ILE A 94 1.98 -20.36 -27.85
C ILE A 94 2.78 -19.23 -28.48
N LYS A 95 4.08 -19.48 -28.67
CA LYS A 95 5.00 -18.64 -29.40
C LYS A 95 5.35 -19.34 -30.73
N TYR A 96 5.26 -18.60 -31.82
CA TYR A 96 5.75 -19.06 -33.12
C TYR A 96 7.14 -18.47 -33.37
N GLU A 97 8.13 -19.31 -33.42
CA GLU A 97 9.50 -18.92 -33.76
C GLU A 97 9.73 -19.07 -35.25
N LEU A 98 10.23 -18.00 -35.87
CA LEU A 98 10.64 -17.98 -37.26
C LEU A 98 12.10 -18.39 -37.35
N VAL A 99 12.36 -19.65 -37.68
CA VAL A 99 13.71 -20.21 -37.79
C VAL A 99 14.22 -20.04 -39.20
N LEU A 100 15.35 -19.36 -39.36
CA LEU A 100 15.97 -19.08 -40.65
C LEU A 100 16.89 -20.24 -41.08
N ASP A 101 16.74 -20.68 -42.33
CA ASP A 101 17.64 -21.67 -42.96
C ASP A 101 18.82 -20.94 -43.59
N ASN A 102 19.93 -20.85 -42.88
CA ASN A 102 21.13 -20.16 -43.34
C ASN A 102 21.74 -20.80 -44.61
N ASN A 103 21.60 -22.11 -44.80
CA ASN A 103 22.13 -22.78 -45.97
C ASN A 103 21.36 -22.38 -47.23
N LYS A 104 20.04 -22.30 -47.14
CA LYS A 104 19.22 -21.84 -48.27
C LYS A 104 19.45 -20.37 -48.57
N ILE A 105 19.62 -19.53 -47.55
CA ILE A 105 19.89 -18.08 -47.69
C ILE A 105 21.19 -17.88 -48.47
N ILE A 106 22.27 -18.57 -48.08
CA ILE A 106 23.58 -18.47 -48.74
C ILE A 106 23.51 -18.95 -50.22
N LYS A 107 22.90 -20.13 -50.47
CA LYS A 107 22.75 -20.68 -51.80
C LYS A 107 21.94 -19.78 -52.73
N SER A 108 20.95 -19.09 -52.22
CA SER A 108 20.08 -18.18 -52.97
C SER A 108 20.68 -16.79 -53.18
N GLN A 109 21.86 -16.51 -52.61
CA GLN A 109 22.55 -15.23 -52.67
C GLN A 109 21.70 -14.06 -52.18
N VAL A 110 20.96 -14.29 -51.11
CA VAL A 110 20.12 -13.30 -50.43
C VAL A 110 20.86 -12.77 -49.22
N GLU A 111 20.71 -11.48 -48.92
CA GLU A 111 21.28 -10.85 -47.75
C GLU A 111 20.38 -11.08 -46.52
N LEU A 112 20.97 -11.63 -45.46
CA LEU A 112 20.23 -11.92 -44.21
C LEU A 112 19.52 -10.70 -43.64
N ASP A 113 20.16 -9.52 -43.71
CA ASP A 113 19.59 -8.28 -43.14
C ASP A 113 18.36 -7.81 -43.93
N LYS A 114 18.27 -8.07 -45.22
CA LYS A 114 17.04 -7.82 -46.01
C LYS A 114 15.89 -8.69 -45.54
N ILE A 115 16.15 -9.97 -45.25
CA ILE A 115 15.15 -10.87 -44.67
C ILE A 115 14.64 -10.34 -43.31
N LYS A 116 15.59 -10.04 -42.41
CA LYS A 116 15.24 -9.51 -41.09
C LYS A 116 14.42 -8.22 -41.17
N ASN A 117 14.82 -7.27 -42.01
CA ASN A 117 14.12 -6.00 -42.18
C ASN A 117 12.71 -6.20 -42.73
N ILE A 118 12.51 -7.07 -43.74
CA ILE A 118 11.18 -7.35 -44.24
C ILE A 118 10.29 -8.01 -43.20
N LEU A 119 10.82 -8.98 -42.44
CA LEU A 119 10.11 -9.63 -41.36
C LEU A 119 9.74 -8.63 -40.26
N TYR A 120 10.69 -7.76 -39.89
CA TYR A 120 10.46 -6.72 -38.87
C TYR A 120 9.35 -5.77 -39.29
N VAL A 121 9.42 -5.19 -40.51
CA VAL A 121 8.38 -4.32 -41.04
C VAL A 121 7.04 -5.03 -41.15
N ALA A 122 7.03 -6.31 -41.58
CA ALA A 122 5.79 -7.04 -41.79
C ALA A 122 5.07 -7.43 -40.52
N TYR A 123 5.79 -7.73 -39.42
CA TYR A 123 5.19 -8.21 -38.19
C TYR A 123 5.12 -7.14 -37.10
N GLU A 124 6.12 -6.31 -36.97
CA GLU A 124 6.19 -5.29 -35.92
C GLU A 124 5.89 -3.88 -36.46
N GLY A 125 6.38 -3.62 -37.68
CA GLY A 125 6.37 -2.30 -38.29
C GLY A 125 7.57 -1.45 -37.84
N MET A 126 7.86 -0.38 -38.57
CA MET A 126 8.96 0.53 -38.20
C MET A 126 8.61 1.99 -38.52
N PRO A 127 9.07 2.93 -37.72
CA PRO A 127 8.99 4.35 -38.06
C PRO A 127 10.01 4.63 -39.19
N ILE A 128 9.53 5.16 -40.32
CA ILE A 128 10.37 5.47 -41.49
C ILE A 128 10.71 6.96 -41.60
N SER A 129 9.88 7.82 -41.02
CA SER A 129 10.06 9.28 -41.03
C SER A 129 9.19 9.91 -39.94
N VAL A 130 9.29 11.22 -39.80
CA VAL A 130 8.48 12.01 -38.88
C VAL A 130 7.83 13.19 -39.64
N VAL A 131 6.63 13.55 -39.21
CA VAL A 131 5.94 14.76 -39.64
C VAL A 131 5.97 15.77 -38.52
N ASN A 132 6.33 17.00 -38.84
CA ASN A 132 6.27 18.11 -37.93
C ASN A 132 4.95 18.86 -38.20
N GLU A 133 4.04 18.83 -37.23
CA GLU A 133 2.77 19.57 -37.27
C GLU A 133 2.81 20.73 -36.27
N ASN A 134 2.41 21.93 -36.71
CA ASN A 134 2.52 23.15 -35.89
C ASN A 134 1.74 23.11 -34.55
N LYS A 135 0.79 22.19 -34.42
CA LYS A 135 -0.09 22.07 -33.22
C LYS A 135 0.27 20.86 -32.38
N ALA A 136 1.20 20.01 -32.79
CA ALA A 136 1.60 18.84 -32.04
C ALA A 136 2.78 19.17 -31.12
N GLU A 137 2.66 18.79 -29.84
CA GLU A 137 3.76 18.96 -28.86
C GLU A 137 4.99 18.09 -29.20
N ASN A 138 4.77 16.95 -29.86
CA ASN A 138 5.80 16.00 -30.27
C ASN A 138 5.72 15.70 -31.77
N GLN A 139 6.84 15.27 -32.33
CA GLN A 139 6.90 14.81 -33.72
C GLN A 139 6.00 13.61 -33.93
N ILE A 140 5.24 13.59 -35.01
CA ILE A 140 4.36 12.48 -35.38
C ILE A 140 5.13 11.49 -36.26
N PRO A 141 5.40 10.24 -35.81
CA PRO A 141 6.11 9.27 -36.63
C PRO A 141 5.22 8.73 -37.76
N ILE A 142 5.79 8.65 -38.96
CA ILE A 142 5.22 7.88 -40.07
C ILE A 142 5.62 6.43 -39.85
N PHE A 143 4.63 5.59 -39.54
CA PHE A 143 4.84 4.20 -39.20
C PHE A 143 4.47 3.28 -40.35
N LEU A 144 5.43 2.53 -40.87
CA LEU A 144 5.22 1.56 -41.94
C LEU A 144 5.00 0.17 -41.35
N ARG A 145 3.83 -0.41 -41.62
CA ARG A 145 3.50 -1.80 -41.22
C ARG A 145 2.60 -2.46 -42.27
N LEU A 146 2.56 -3.78 -42.27
CA LEU A 146 1.63 -4.52 -43.10
C LEU A 146 0.20 -4.39 -42.55
N ASP A 147 -0.78 -4.19 -43.46
CA ASP A 147 -2.19 -4.12 -43.06
C ASP A 147 -2.71 -5.50 -42.61
N GLU A 148 -2.96 -5.63 -41.34
CA GLU A 148 -3.47 -6.87 -40.73
C GLU A 148 -4.91 -7.20 -41.13
N SER A 149 -5.71 -6.18 -41.49
CA SER A 149 -7.12 -6.36 -41.81
C SER A 149 -7.37 -7.18 -43.06
N ARG A 150 -6.41 -7.16 -43.99
CA ARG A 150 -6.52 -7.85 -45.28
C ARG A 150 -5.91 -9.24 -45.30
N LEU A 151 -4.99 -9.55 -44.38
CA LEU A 151 -4.16 -10.80 -44.46
C LEU A 151 -4.45 -11.77 -43.32
N LEU A 152 -5.00 -11.36 -42.20
CA LEU A 152 -5.11 -12.25 -41.05
C LEU A 152 -6.29 -11.92 -40.14
N LYS A 153 -7.36 -12.70 -40.25
CA LYS A 153 -8.39 -12.78 -39.19
C LYS A 153 -8.02 -13.77 -38.07
N SER A 154 -6.88 -14.42 -38.10
CA SER A 154 -6.48 -15.37 -37.07
C SER A 154 -4.96 -15.45 -36.88
N ASN A 155 -4.50 -15.48 -35.63
CA ASN A 155 -3.10 -15.75 -35.25
C ASN A 155 -2.80 -17.24 -35.30
N THR A 156 -3.13 -17.92 -36.40
CA THR A 156 -2.85 -19.34 -36.61
C THR A 156 -1.55 -19.55 -37.39
N LYS A 157 -0.98 -20.75 -37.26
CA LYS A 157 0.21 -21.13 -38.02
C LYS A 157 0.01 -20.96 -39.52
N GLU A 158 -1.16 -21.37 -40.05
CA GLU A 158 -1.55 -21.24 -41.45
C GLU A 158 -1.55 -19.79 -41.95
N ALA A 159 -2.02 -18.88 -41.13
CA ALA A 159 -2.04 -17.46 -41.45
C ALA A 159 -0.62 -16.88 -41.52
N LEU A 160 0.28 -17.31 -40.61
CA LEU A 160 1.70 -16.95 -40.67
C LEU A 160 2.39 -17.52 -41.90
N GLU A 161 2.13 -18.78 -42.27
CA GLU A 161 2.64 -19.43 -43.47
C GLU A 161 2.19 -18.68 -44.73
N ASN A 162 0.91 -18.36 -44.87
CA ASN A 162 0.35 -17.57 -45.97
C ASN A 162 1.02 -16.20 -46.11
N LYS A 163 1.27 -15.53 -44.99
CA LYS A 163 1.97 -14.25 -44.97
C LYS A 163 3.42 -14.38 -45.47
N LEU A 164 4.13 -15.40 -45.05
CA LEU A 164 5.49 -15.68 -45.53
C LEU A 164 5.53 -16.01 -47.04
N HIS A 165 4.50 -16.67 -47.57
CA HIS A 165 4.38 -16.93 -49.01
C HIS A 165 4.15 -15.66 -49.86
N THR A 166 3.41 -14.69 -49.31
CA THR A 166 3.15 -13.41 -50.00
C THR A 166 4.35 -12.48 -50.01
N LEU A 167 5.17 -12.53 -48.97
CA LEU A 167 6.36 -11.70 -48.86
C LEU A 167 7.50 -12.24 -49.73
N LYS A 168 7.98 -11.43 -50.64
CA LYS A 168 9.03 -11.77 -51.58
C LYS A 168 10.17 -10.78 -51.50
N LEU A 169 11.36 -11.24 -51.74
CA LEU A 169 12.56 -10.41 -51.83
C LEU A 169 13.37 -10.77 -53.07
N MET A 170 14.11 -9.80 -53.60
CA MET A 170 14.94 -9.99 -54.79
C MET A 170 16.36 -10.40 -54.38
N ASN A 171 16.86 -11.48 -54.97
CA ASN A 171 18.25 -11.91 -54.80
C ASN A 171 19.21 -11.04 -55.63
N LYS A 172 20.52 -11.31 -55.50
CA LYS A 172 21.57 -10.59 -56.28
C LYS A 172 21.47 -10.81 -57.79
N GLN A 173 20.77 -11.85 -58.23
CA GLN A 173 20.59 -12.19 -59.65
C GLN A 173 19.32 -11.59 -60.24
N GLY A 174 18.51 -10.86 -59.44
CA GLY A 174 17.25 -10.24 -59.88
C GLY A 174 16.01 -11.13 -59.76
N TYR A 175 16.10 -12.33 -59.22
CA TYR A 175 14.94 -13.23 -59.04
C TYR A 175 14.19 -12.92 -57.75
N MET A 176 12.87 -12.94 -57.83
CA MET A 176 11.99 -12.77 -56.66
C MET A 176 11.76 -14.12 -55.99
N ILE A 177 12.19 -14.22 -54.70
CA ILE A 177 12.09 -15.45 -53.91
C ILE A 177 11.17 -15.18 -52.71
N SER A 178 10.28 -16.13 -52.44
CA SER A 178 9.36 -16.04 -51.27
C SER A 178 10.13 -16.26 -49.97
N LEU A 179 9.73 -15.52 -48.91
CA LEU A 179 10.30 -15.71 -47.57
C LEU A 179 10.02 -17.08 -46.99
N SER A 180 8.96 -17.77 -47.42
CA SER A 180 8.64 -19.14 -47.03
C SER A 180 9.72 -20.17 -47.37
N GLU A 181 10.58 -19.88 -48.37
CA GLU A 181 11.71 -20.75 -48.73
C GLU A 181 12.81 -20.73 -47.66
N PHE A 182 12.94 -19.63 -46.94
CA PHE A 182 14.01 -19.38 -45.97
C PHE A 182 13.59 -19.55 -44.52
N VAL A 183 12.27 -19.49 -44.23
CA VAL A 183 11.74 -19.42 -42.90
C VAL A 183 10.89 -20.63 -42.58
N THR A 184 11.22 -21.32 -41.52
CA THR A 184 10.39 -22.39 -40.94
C THR A 184 9.72 -21.93 -39.66
N ILE A 185 8.43 -22.17 -39.53
CA ILE A 185 7.66 -21.79 -38.33
C ILE A 185 7.71 -22.98 -37.36
N LYS A 186 8.31 -22.72 -36.19
CA LYS A 186 8.33 -23.64 -35.05
C LYS A 186 7.37 -23.18 -33.98
N LYS A 187 6.43 -24.03 -33.58
CA LYS A 187 5.52 -23.79 -32.49
C LYS A 187 6.23 -24.17 -31.19
N THR A 188 6.36 -23.19 -30.25
CA THR A 188 6.94 -23.38 -28.91
C THR A 188 6.03 -22.76 -27.87
N ILE A 189 6.24 -23.10 -26.61
CA ILE A 189 5.62 -22.40 -25.48
C ILE A 189 6.59 -21.28 -25.07
N LYS A 190 6.10 -20.07 -24.87
CA LYS A 190 6.94 -18.98 -24.36
C LYS A 190 7.36 -19.30 -22.93
N GLU A 191 8.63 -19.16 -22.66
CA GLU A 191 9.14 -19.23 -21.28
C GLU A 191 8.48 -18.16 -20.42
N PRO A 192 8.08 -18.49 -19.18
CA PRO A 192 7.44 -17.54 -18.27
C PRO A 192 8.42 -16.42 -17.85
N GLU A 193 7.86 -15.27 -17.54
CA GLU A 193 8.61 -14.22 -16.86
C GLU A 193 8.90 -14.65 -15.42
N ILE A 194 10.16 -14.61 -15.02
CA ILE A 194 10.59 -14.92 -13.66
C ILE A 194 10.74 -13.59 -12.89
N THR A 195 9.91 -13.41 -11.89
CA THR A 195 10.01 -12.27 -10.97
C THR A 195 10.88 -12.67 -9.78
N SER A 196 11.78 -11.78 -9.37
CA SER A 196 12.62 -11.99 -8.20
C SER A 196 12.68 -10.76 -7.30
N LYS A 197 12.84 -10.99 -5.99
CA LYS A 197 13.06 -9.96 -4.98
C LYS A 197 14.17 -10.43 -4.05
N ASN A 198 15.18 -9.58 -3.82
CA ASN A 198 16.35 -9.93 -3.02
C ASN A 198 17.06 -11.22 -3.50
N LEU A 199 17.19 -11.39 -4.81
CA LEU A 199 17.79 -12.56 -5.47
C LEU A 199 17.02 -13.88 -5.30
N ASN A 200 15.85 -13.88 -4.71
CA ASN A 200 14.99 -15.05 -4.60
C ASN A 200 13.83 -14.93 -5.59
N GLU A 201 13.59 -16.00 -6.35
CA GLU A 201 12.45 -16.07 -7.24
C GLU A 201 11.14 -16.12 -6.46
N MET A 202 10.15 -15.40 -6.93
CA MET A 202 8.83 -15.34 -6.29
C MET A 202 7.70 -15.22 -7.30
N ILE A 203 6.49 -15.49 -6.81
CA ILE A 203 5.23 -15.18 -7.48
C ILE A 203 4.38 -14.38 -6.52
N ASN A 204 3.87 -13.23 -6.96
CA ASN A 204 2.97 -12.41 -6.18
C ASN A 204 1.51 -12.84 -6.40
N VAL A 205 0.80 -13.08 -5.32
CA VAL A 205 -0.65 -13.16 -5.30
C VAL A 205 -1.17 -11.87 -4.72
N ILE A 206 -1.88 -11.09 -5.52
CA ILE A 206 -2.38 -9.76 -5.16
C ILE A 206 -3.88 -9.80 -4.87
N ALA A 207 -4.33 -8.95 -3.96
CA ALA A 207 -5.74 -8.75 -3.64
C ALA A 207 -6.01 -7.30 -3.25
N GLU A 208 -7.16 -6.77 -3.66
CA GLU A 208 -7.68 -5.49 -3.21
C GLU A 208 -8.77 -5.70 -2.16
N THR A 209 -9.00 -4.69 -1.33
CA THR A 209 -10.07 -4.72 -0.32
C THR A 209 -11.30 -3.95 -0.79
N ASP A 210 -12.51 -4.45 -0.48
CA ASP A 210 -13.78 -3.77 -0.76
C ASP A 210 -14.37 -3.20 0.53
N LYS A 211 -14.06 -1.95 0.86
CA LYS A 211 -14.58 -1.10 1.96
C LYS A 211 -14.12 -1.39 3.38
N ASP A 212 -13.58 -2.55 3.66
CA ASP A 212 -13.23 -2.92 5.02
C ASP A 212 -11.74 -2.81 5.32
N SER A 213 -11.41 -3.01 6.59
CA SER A 213 -10.03 -3.12 7.02
C SER A 213 -9.31 -4.24 6.27
N GLN A 214 -8.07 -3.99 5.87
CA GLN A 214 -7.20 -4.98 5.22
C GLN A 214 -6.79 -6.11 6.19
N ILE A 215 -6.85 -5.86 7.49
CA ILE A 215 -6.32 -6.75 8.54
C ILE A 215 -7.22 -7.96 8.75
N TYR A 216 -8.53 -7.75 8.88
CA TYR A 216 -9.46 -8.84 9.21
C TYR A 216 -9.51 -9.93 8.13
N PRO A 217 -9.72 -9.60 6.83
CA PRO A 217 -9.76 -10.63 5.79
C PRO A 217 -8.44 -11.35 5.62
N LEU A 218 -7.30 -10.69 5.91
CA LEU A 218 -6.02 -11.38 5.90
C LEU A 218 -5.88 -12.37 7.05
N LEU A 219 -6.30 -12.00 8.28
CA LEU A 219 -6.24 -12.91 9.42
C LEU A 219 -7.15 -14.11 9.23
N ASP A 220 -8.33 -13.89 8.63
CA ASP A 220 -9.26 -14.96 8.29
C ASP A 220 -8.67 -15.87 7.20
N ALA A 221 -8.14 -15.32 6.12
CA ALA A 221 -7.44 -16.08 5.09
C ALA A 221 -6.25 -16.85 5.65
N ARG A 222 -5.46 -16.23 6.55
CA ARG A 222 -4.35 -16.89 7.21
C ARG A 222 -4.80 -18.08 8.07
N THR A 223 -5.90 -17.92 8.80
CA THR A 223 -6.49 -18.99 9.61
C THR A 223 -6.99 -20.12 8.71
N GLN A 224 -7.60 -19.80 7.59
CA GLN A 224 -8.03 -20.76 6.59
C GLN A 224 -6.84 -21.49 5.95
N MET A 225 -5.76 -20.78 5.61
CA MET A 225 -4.51 -21.41 5.12
C MET A 225 -3.94 -22.42 6.12
N LEU A 226 -3.95 -22.08 7.42
CA LEU A 226 -3.50 -22.98 8.48
C LEU A 226 -4.35 -24.25 8.58
N ASN A 227 -5.65 -24.17 8.32
CA ASN A 227 -6.58 -25.29 8.44
C ASN A 227 -6.60 -26.15 7.17
N GLU A 228 -6.75 -25.53 6.00
CA GLU A 228 -6.95 -26.27 4.73
C GLU A 228 -5.64 -26.88 4.21
N LEU A 229 -4.53 -26.14 4.31
CA LEU A 229 -3.26 -26.62 3.78
C LEU A 229 -2.54 -27.60 4.71
N ASN A 230 -2.97 -27.73 5.98
CA ASN A 230 -2.35 -28.64 6.93
C ASN A 230 -2.48 -30.13 6.55
N ASN A 231 -3.39 -30.48 5.65
CA ASN A 231 -3.51 -31.87 5.16
C ASN A 231 -2.32 -32.27 4.29
N ASP A 232 -1.93 -31.40 3.35
CA ASP A 232 -0.90 -31.65 2.34
C ASP A 232 0.47 -31.09 2.76
N TYR A 233 0.50 -30.11 3.67
CA TYR A 233 1.69 -29.38 4.07
C TYR A 233 1.87 -29.39 5.59
N GLU A 234 3.11 -29.46 6.04
CA GLU A 234 3.49 -29.08 7.39
C GLU A 234 3.57 -27.54 7.45
N VAL A 235 2.85 -26.93 8.39
CA VAL A 235 2.74 -25.46 8.46
C VAL A 235 3.57 -24.93 9.62
N ILE A 236 4.52 -24.04 9.30
CA ILE A 236 5.39 -23.37 10.25
C ILE A 236 5.03 -21.88 10.29
N LYS A 237 4.68 -21.39 11.48
CA LYS A 237 4.46 -19.96 11.72
C LYS A 237 5.81 -19.26 11.84
N THR A 238 6.21 -18.50 10.83
CA THR A 238 7.51 -17.83 10.81
C THR A 238 7.50 -16.56 11.67
N ASN A 239 6.40 -15.80 11.61
CA ASN A 239 6.17 -14.64 12.48
C ASN A 239 4.66 -14.39 12.66
N MET A 240 4.27 -13.19 13.11
CA MET A 240 2.87 -12.83 13.35
C MET A 240 1.98 -12.97 12.10
N LEU A 241 2.52 -12.69 10.90
CA LEU A 241 1.78 -12.73 9.63
C LEU A 241 2.25 -13.85 8.72
N ASN A 242 3.56 -14.01 8.52
CA ASN A 242 4.16 -14.86 7.51
C ASN A 242 4.05 -16.34 7.90
N LEU A 243 3.96 -17.19 6.89
CA LEU A 243 3.83 -18.63 7.03
C LEU A 243 4.87 -19.33 6.15
N ALA A 244 5.35 -20.48 6.59
CA ALA A 244 6.10 -21.40 5.75
C ALA A 244 5.35 -22.74 5.68
N PHE A 245 5.41 -23.37 4.52
CA PHE A 245 4.72 -24.60 4.20
C PHE A 245 5.74 -25.60 3.66
N ILE A 246 5.79 -26.80 4.20
CA ILE A 246 6.62 -27.89 3.68
C ILE A 246 5.68 -28.96 3.15
N ASN A 247 5.77 -29.27 1.88
CA ASN A 247 4.99 -30.33 1.26
C ASN A 247 5.37 -31.68 1.88
N LYS A 248 4.41 -32.44 2.38
CA LYS A 248 4.67 -33.71 3.06
C LYS A 248 5.16 -34.84 2.13
N ASP A 249 4.81 -34.75 0.86
CA ASP A 249 5.15 -35.77 -0.15
C ASP A 249 6.50 -35.47 -0.82
N THR A 250 6.73 -34.21 -1.21
CA THR A 250 7.92 -33.80 -1.98
C THR A 250 9.01 -33.18 -1.10
N ASN A 251 8.69 -32.81 0.14
CA ASN A 251 9.55 -32.05 1.05
C ASN A 251 9.98 -30.66 0.54
N GLU A 252 9.29 -30.16 -0.51
CA GLU A 252 9.49 -28.80 -1.02
C GLU A 252 8.99 -27.77 -0.02
N ARG A 253 9.76 -26.70 0.17
CA ARG A 253 9.41 -25.61 1.07
C ARG A 253 8.89 -24.40 0.27
N PHE A 254 7.78 -23.84 0.76
CA PHE A 254 7.19 -22.59 0.26
C PHE A 254 7.08 -21.60 1.42
N ASP A 255 7.59 -20.39 1.21
CA ASP A 255 7.44 -19.30 2.19
C ASP A 255 6.43 -18.28 1.64
N VAL A 256 5.40 -17.97 2.43
CA VAL A 256 4.40 -16.95 2.12
C VAL A 256 4.67 -15.73 2.99
N ILE A 257 5.12 -14.67 2.36
CA ILE A 257 5.43 -13.39 3.01
C ILE A 257 4.37 -12.38 2.59
N PHE A 258 3.67 -11.81 3.58
CA PHE A 258 2.68 -10.79 3.30
C PHE A 258 3.34 -9.42 3.20
N ASP A 259 3.04 -8.72 2.10
CA ASP A 259 3.52 -7.38 1.75
C ASP A 259 2.33 -6.50 1.29
N GLY A 260 2.60 -5.37 0.67
CA GLY A 260 1.59 -4.44 0.20
C GLY A 260 1.32 -3.32 1.20
N GLU A 261 0.20 -2.62 1.02
CA GLU A 261 -0.19 -1.51 1.90
C GLU A 261 -0.37 -1.95 3.35
N LEU A 262 -0.88 -3.16 3.56
CA LEU A 262 -1.04 -3.75 4.87
C LEU A 262 0.27 -3.82 5.66
N LYS A 263 1.35 -4.29 5.03
CA LYS A 263 2.65 -4.38 5.71
C LYS A 263 3.19 -3.01 6.07
N VAL A 264 3.11 -2.05 5.14
CA VAL A 264 3.52 -0.66 5.40
C VAL A 264 2.75 -0.10 6.59
N THR A 265 1.45 -0.34 6.65
CA THR A 265 0.60 0.08 7.76
C THR A 265 1.05 -0.56 9.08
N LEU A 266 1.20 -1.88 9.13
CA LEU A 266 1.59 -2.60 10.34
C LEU A 266 3.00 -2.22 10.82
N ASP A 267 3.97 -2.11 9.92
CA ASP A 267 5.33 -1.67 10.25
C ASP A 267 5.32 -0.24 10.81
N THR A 268 4.53 0.65 10.21
CA THR A 268 4.37 2.03 10.69
C THR A 268 3.72 2.08 12.07
N PHE A 269 2.67 1.30 12.32
CA PHE A 269 2.04 1.21 13.65
C PHE A 269 2.99 0.65 14.69
N ARG A 270 3.78 -0.38 14.36
CA ARG A 270 4.80 -0.93 15.25
C ARG A 270 5.86 0.11 15.58
N ASP A 271 6.40 0.78 14.58
CA ASP A 271 7.54 1.70 14.75
C ASP A 271 7.09 2.99 15.46
N LEU A 272 5.97 3.58 15.07
CA LEU A 272 5.41 4.75 15.75
C LEU A 272 4.88 4.41 17.16
N GLY A 273 4.28 3.24 17.34
CA GLY A 273 3.88 2.75 18.65
C GLY A 273 5.07 2.53 19.58
N GLY A 274 6.15 1.97 19.05
CA GLY A 274 7.44 1.84 19.76
C GLY A 274 8.03 3.21 20.13
N ALA A 275 8.05 4.14 19.17
CA ALA A 275 8.53 5.50 19.39
C ALA A 275 7.68 6.24 20.46
N PHE A 276 6.37 6.03 20.48
CA PHE A 276 5.49 6.58 21.49
C PHE A 276 5.85 6.08 22.91
N ILE A 277 6.08 4.76 23.05
CA ILE A 277 6.48 4.17 24.34
C ILE A 277 7.84 4.72 24.79
N ILE A 278 8.81 4.80 23.88
CA ILE A 278 10.15 5.35 24.16
C ILE A 278 10.02 6.82 24.59
N ALA A 279 9.24 7.61 23.88
CA ALA A 279 9.00 9.02 24.21
C ALA A 279 8.40 9.17 25.63
N MET A 280 7.43 8.33 25.99
CA MET A 280 6.85 8.34 27.33
C MET A 280 7.87 8.01 28.42
N VAL A 281 8.72 7.00 28.18
CA VAL A 281 9.79 6.62 29.14
C VAL A 281 10.78 7.77 29.29
N LEU A 282 11.22 8.39 28.19
CA LEU A 282 12.15 9.52 28.23
C LEU A 282 11.55 10.73 28.97
N ILE A 283 10.30 11.08 28.69
CA ILE A 283 9.60 12.16 29.38
C ILE A 283 9.44 11.83 30.87
N PHE A 284 9.11 10.58 31.21
CA PHE A 284 9.05 10.13 32.59
C PHE A 284 10.36 10.38 33.32
N PHE A 285 11.49 9.91 32.79
CA PHE A 285 12.80 10.13 33.40
C PHE A 285 13.19 11.60 33.48
N LEU A 286 12.91 12.38 32.44
CA LEU A 286 13.15 13.83 32.46
C LEU A 286 12.36 14.49 33.59
N MET A 287 11.09 14.14 33.76
CA MET A 287 10.25 14.67 34.83
C MET A 287 10.71 14.19 36.22
N VAL A 288 11.23 12.95 36.32
CA VAL A 288 11.83 12.45 37.57
C VAL A 288 13.07 13.26 37.93
N MET A 289 13.93 13.58 36.99
CA MET A 289 15.12 14.43 37.24
C MET A 289 14.71 15.86 37.67
N TYR A 290 13.67 16.40 37.04
CA TYR A 290 13.22 17.77 37.31
C TYR A 290 12.51 17.89 38.69
N TYR A 291 11.55 16.99 38.97
CA TYR A 291 10.76 17.02 40.20
C TYR A 291 11.33 16.21 41.36
N LYS A 292 12.37 15.40 41.10
CA LYS A 292 12.97 14.46 42.07
C LYS A 292 11.92 13.55 42.74
N SER A 293 10.83 13.22 42.02
CA SER A 293 9.71 12.44 42.51
C SER A 293 9.11 11.54 41.47
N PHE A 294 9.20 10.23 41.67
CA PHE A 294 8.57 9.21 40.81
C PHE A 294 7.03 9.34 40.77
N ALA A 295 6.43 9.68 41.88
CA ALA A 295 4.97 9.76 41.98
C ALA A 295 4.37 10.93 41.18
N ILE A 296 5.02 12.11 41.19
CA ILE A 296 4.60 13.27 40.42
C ILE A 296 4.83 13.00 38.92
N SER A 297 6.00 12.50 38.58
CA SER A 297 6.34 12.20 37.19
C SER A 297 5.45 11.11 36.61
N GLY A 298 5.16 10.06 37.38
CA GLY A 298 4.20 9.02 37.01
C GLY A 298 2.80 9.54 36.81
N GLY A 299 2.37 10.51 37.66
CA GLY A 299 1.10 11.16 37.49
C GLY A 299 0.97 12.00 36.22
N ILE A 300 2.05 12.71 35.81
CA ILE A 300 2.09 13.46 34.55
C ILE A 300 1.96 12.54 33.36
N VAL A 301 2.71 11.41 33.36
CA VAL A 301 2.65 10.42 32.29
C VAL A 301 1.28 9.74 32.24
N LEU A 302 0.69 9.41 33.41
CA LEU A 302 -0.65 8.84 33.47
C LEU A 302 -1.71 9.81 32.95
N ALA A 303 -1.59 11.10 33.23
CA ALA A 303 -2.44 12.14 32.65
C ALA A 303 -2.36 12.16 31.11
N SER A 304 -1.17 11.95 30.55
CA SER A 304 -0.99 11.85 29.10
C SER A 304 -1.67 10.61 28.52
N PHE A 305 -1.63 9.48 29.22
CA PHE A 305 -2.35 8.27 28.83
C PHE A 305 -3.87 8.47 28.79
N ILE A 306 -4.42 9.14 29.80
CA ILE A 306 -5.86 9.42 29.85
C ILE A 306 -6.28 10.31 28.66
N SER A 307 -5.42 11.21 28.21
CA SER A 307 -5.71 12.09 27.05
C SER A 307 -5.86 11.31 25.73
N ILE A 308 -5.32 10.07 25.61
CA ILE A 308 -5.52 9.19 24.45
C ILE A 308 -7.01 8.83 24.27
N ILE A 309 -7.76 8.73 25.35
CA ILE A 309 -9.22 8.48 25.30
C ILE A 309 -9.90 9.57 24.44
N GLY A 310 -9.42 10.82 24.53
CA GLY A 310 -9.91 11.92 23.71
C GLY A 310 -9.67 11.72 22.21
N VAL A 311 -8.53 11.11 21.85
CA VAL A 311 -8.24 10.81 20.46
C VAL A 311 -9.19 9.74 19.91
N ILE A 312 -9.37 8.65 20.66
CA ILE A 312 -10.28 7.56 20.26
C ILE A 312 -11.71 8.11 20.13
N PHE A 313 -12.16 8.90 21.10
CA PHE A 313 -13.48 9.53 21.08
C PHE A 313 -13.66 10.46 19.87
N ALA A 314 -12.64 11.26 19.53
CA ALA A 314 -12.71 12.15 18.37
C ALA A 314 -12.79 11.37 17.04
N HIS A 315 -12.09 10.22 16.90
CA HIS A 315 -12.23 9.36 15.75
C HIS A 315 -13.64 8.76 15.63
N ILE A 316 -14.23 8.31 16.74
CA ILE A 316 -15.63 7.84 16.76
C ILE A 316 -16.59 8.96 16.36
N VAL A 317 -16.38 10.19 16.86
CA VAL A 317 -17.21 11.34 16.48
C VAL A 317 -17.06 11.66 15.00
N MET A 318 -15.85 11.63 14.45
CA MET A 318 -15.64 11.85 13.02
C MET A 318 -16.33 10.78 12.15
N ASP A 319 -16.42 9.55 12.61
CA ASP A 319 -17.14 8.47 11.93
C ASP A 319 -18.62 8.80 11.69
N PHE A 320 -19.26 9.57 12.58
CA PHE A 320 -20.62 10.06 12.37
C PHE A 320 -20.75 11.18 11.33
N PHE A 321 -19.66 11.93 11.10
CA PHE A 321 -19.67 13.03 10.12
C PHE A 321 -19.16 12.62 8.74
N THR A 322 -18.41 11.51 8.65
CA THR A 322 -17.91 10.97 7.39
C THR A 322 -18.85 9.90 6.83
N LYS A 323 -18.90 9.77 5.50
CA LYS A 323 -19.71 8.72 4.83
C LYS A 323 -19.04 7.35 4.90
N ASP A 324 -17.74 7.35 5.03
CA ASP A 324 -16.90 6.15 5.09
C ASP A 324 -16.27 6.07 6.49
N THR A 325 -15.95 4.87 6.98
CA THR A 325 -15.39 4.66 8.32
C THR A 325 -14.06 5.41 8.49
N PHE A 326 -13.99 6.23 9.53
CA PHE A 326 -12.81 7.04 9.84
C PHE A 326 -11.85 6.26 10.76
N TYR A 327 -11.00 5.46 10.16
CA TYR A 327 -10.06 4.63 10.89
C TYR A 327 -8.95 5.42 11.59
N LEU A 328 -8.42 4.82 12.66
CA LEU A 328 -7.18 5.29 13.27
C LEU A 328 -6.02 5.04 12.28
N THR A 329 -5.40 6.10 11.83
CA THR A 329 -4.31 6.04 10.85
C THR A 329 -2.93 6.12 11.51
N ALA A 330 -1.87 5.80 10.76
CA ALA A 330 -0.50 6.00 11.20
C ALA A 330 -0.21 7.47 11.58
N THR A 331 -0.81 8.42 10.86
CA THR A 331 -0.69 9.85 11.18
C THR A 331 -1.37 10.21 12.50
N SER A 332 -2.43 9.51 12.91
CA SER A 332 -3.04 9.67 14.23
C SER A 332 -2.07 9.31 15.37
N LEU A 333 -1.19 8.29 15.17
CA LEU A 333 -0.16 7.94 16.15
C LEU A 333 0.90 9.05 16.33
N ILE A 334 1.22 9.78 15.27
CA ILE A 334 2.07 10.98 15.37
C ILE A 334 1.40 12.00 16.30
N GLY A 335 0.08 12.15 16.19
CA GLY A 335 -0.72 12.96 17.10
C GLY A 335 -0.57 12.54 18.56
N PHE A 336 -0.54 11.24 18.87
CA PHE A 336 -0.32 10.74 20.23
C PHE A 336 1.04 11.18 20.79
N ILE A 337 2.11 11.08 19.99
CA ILE A 337 3.44 11.53 20.41
C ILE A 337 3.42 13.03 20.73
N GLY A 338 2.80 13.84 19.87
CA GLY A 338 2.65 15.28 20.10
C GLY A 338 1.87 15.61 21.36
N LEU A 339 0.79 14.86 21.64
CA LEU A 339 -0.06 15.06 22.81
C LEU A 339 0.66 14.83 24.14
N ILE A 340 1.62 13.88 24.21
CA ILE A 340 2.41 13.68 25.44
C ILE A 340 3.16 14.96 25.79
N GLY A 341 3.79 15.60 24.81
CA GLY A 341 4.50 16.87 25.01
C GLY A 341 3.57 18.01 25.49
N ILE A 342 2.40 18.16 24.84
CA ILE A 342 1.41 19.18 25.20
C ILE A 342 0.89 18.96 26.62
N ASN A 343 0.54 17.72 26.97
CA ASN A 343 0.00 17.40 28.27
C ASN A 343 1.03 17.51 29.40
N SER A 344 2.27 17.07 29.15
CA SER A 344 3.37 17.25 30.10
C SER A 344 3.63 18.72 30.36
N ARG A 345 3.64 19.58 29.34
CA ARG A 345 3.76 21.04 29.50
C ARG A 345 2.62 21.63 30.35
N ASN A 346 1.38 21.26 30.05
CA ASN A 346 0.21 21.78 30.79
C ASN A 346 0.26 21.38 32.30
N SER A 347 0.63 20.13 32.56
CA SER A 347 0.80 19.61 33.92
C SER A 347 1.93 20.35 34.66
N THR A 348 3.07 20.53 34.01
CA THR A 348 4.23 21.23 34.57
C THR A 348 3.89 22.68 34.95
N LEU A 349 3.15 23.41 34.09
CA LEU A 349 2.74 24.78 34.35
C LEU A 349 1.89 24.89 35.62
N ILE A 350 1.02 23.96 35.90
CA ILE A 350 0.18 23.95 37.11
C ILE A 350 1.01 23.59 38.35
N ILE A 351 1.88 22.57 38.22
CA ILE A 351 2.72 22.09 39.33
C ILE A 351 3.70 23.19 39.76
N ASP A 352 4.43 23.78 38.81
CA ASP A 352 5.42 24.83 39.11
C ASP A 352 4.78 26.07 39.68
N PHE A 353 3.63 26.49 39.15
CA PHE A 353 2.93 27.64 39.72
C PHE A 353 2.40 27.35 41.11
N THR A 354 1.92 26.13 41.38
CA THR A 354 1.56 25.72 42.75
C THR A 354 2.76 25.80 43.70
N ARG A 355 3.96 25.38 43.23
CA ARG A 355 5.19 25.48 44.02
C ARG A 355 5.57 26.89 44.35
N ILE A 356 5.45 27.83 43.40
CA ILE A 356 5.72 29.25 43.58
C ILE A 356 4.76 29.83 44.65
N LEU A 357 3.46 29.57 44.53
CA LEU A 357 2.46 30.08 45.47
C LEU A 357 2.69 29.59 46.92
N ILE A 358 3.16 28.36 47.10
CA ILE A 358 3.46 27.82 48.43
C ILE A 358 4.77 28.42 48.98
N LYS A 359 5.81 28.56 48.15
CA LYS A 359 7.12 29.02 48.63
C LYS A 359 7.22 30.53 48.82
N ASP A 360 6.71 31.28 47.86
CA ASP A 360 6.88 32.75 47.83
C ASP A 360 5.73 33.51 48.45
N GLU A 361 4.49 33.03 48.28
CA GLU A 361 3.31 33.65 48.87
C GLU A 361 2.85 33.02 50.20
N ASN A 362 3.52 31.93 50.65
CA ASN A 362 3.20 31.21 51.89
C ASN A 362 1.71 30.76 52.00
N LEU A 363 1.06 30.48 50.88
CA LEU A 363 -0.33 30.04 50.84
C LEU A 363 -0.50 28.63 51.39
N GLU A 364 -1.65 28.35 51.97
CA GLU A 364 -2.02 27.00 52.36
C GLU A 364 -2.09 26.08 51.12
N LYS A 365 -1.68 24.81 51.29
CA LYS A 365 -1.55 23.83 50.17
C LYS A 365 -2.78 23.73 49.31
N ASN A 366 -3.97 23.63 49.89
CA ASN A 366 -5.22 23.49 49.13
C ASN A 366 -5.56 24.78 48.39
N GLU A 367 -5.35 25.93 49.03
CA GLU A 367 -5.56 27.23 48.43
C GLU A 367 -4.60 27.51 47.29
N ALA A 368 -3.31 27.16 47.46
CA ALA A 368 -2.29 27.29 46.40
C ALA A 368 -2.63 26.46 45.16
N ILE A 369 -3.09 25.20 45.36
CA ILE A 369 -3.51 24.32 44.24
C ILE A 369 -4.72 24.92 43.51
N ALA A 370 -5.74 25.37 44.26
CA ALA A 370 -6.94 25.96 43.68
C ALA A 370 -6.64 27.25 42.91
N LYS A 371 -5.82 28.14 43.48
CA LYS A 371 -5.38 29.39 42.86
C LYS A 371 -4.52 29.16 41.66
N ALA A 372 -3.58 28.19 41.73
CA ALA A 372 -2.73 27.81 40.59
C ALA A 372 -3.56 27.31 39.43
N THR A 373 -4.47 26.38 39.67
CA THR A 373 -5.33 25.79 38.65
C THR A 373 -6.23 26.85 38.01
N ALA A 374 -6.86 27.69 38.79
CA ALA A 374 -7.73 28.77 38.32
C ALA A 374 -6.95 29.80 37.46
N THR A 375 -5.77 30.22 37.91
CA THR A 375 -4.94 31.20 37.19
C THR A 375 -4.41 30.66 35.89
N ARG A 376 -3.97 29.39 35.86
CA ARG A 376 -3.41 28.73 34.66
C ARG A 376 -4.49 28.22 33.70
N SER A 377 -5.73 28.10 34.12
CA SER A 377 -6.85 27.68 33.26
C SER A 377 -7.00 28.54 32.00
N LYS A 378 -6.96 29.88 32.14
CA LYS A 378 -7.12 30.80 31.01
C LYS A 378 -6.01 30.68 29.94
N PRO A 379 -4.72 30.68 30.28
CA PRO A 379 -3.67 30.45 29.30
C PRO A 379 -3.72 29.06 28.63
N ILE A 380 -4.05 28.02 29.40
CA ILE A 380 -4.11 26.66 28.88
C ILE A 380 -5.27 26.49 27.89
N ILE A 381 -6.49 27.00 28.23
CA ILE A 381 -7.63 26.92 27.32
C ILE A 381 -7.37 27.70 26.01
N LEU A 382 -6.67 28.84 26.08
CA LEU A 382 -6.33 29.62 24.89
C LEU A 382 -5.41 28.82 23.96
N THR A 383 -4.39 28.14 24.52
CA THR A 383 -3.50 27.29 23.72
C THR A 383 -4.22 26.05 23.15
N VAL A 384 -5.17 25.50 23.92
CA VAL A 384 -6.01 24.38 23.40
C VAL A 384 -6.88 24.85 22.24
N LEU A 385 -7.55 25.98 22.37
CA LEU A 385 -8.38 26.52 21.30
C LEU A 385 -7.58 26.87 20.05
N THR A 386 -6.40 27.47 20.20
CA THR A 386 -5.51 27.71 19.03
C THR A 386 -5.07 26.43 18.35
N MET A 387 -4.77 25.35 19.10
CA MET A 387 -4.47 24.03 18.56
C MET A 387 -5.67 23.42 17.84
N VAL A 388 -6.86 23.51 18.42
CA VAL A 388 -8.10 23.00 17.81
C VAL A 388 -8.37 23.71 16.48
N PHE A 389 -8.28 25.04 16.44
CA PHE A 389 -8.48 25.79 15.19
C PHE A 389 -7.41 25.49 14.15
N ALA A 390 -6.14 25.42 14.54
CA ALA A 390 -5.07 25.05 13.61
C ALA A 390 -5.23 23.62 13.06
N SER A 391 -5.59 22.68 13.93
CA SER A 391 -5.78 21.27 13.56
C SER A 391 -7.08 21.02 12.79
N SER A 392 -8.07 21.92 12.87
CA SER A 392 -9.33 21.77 12.12
C SER A 392 -9.12 21.83 10.61
N LEU A 393 -8.18 22.66 10.15
CA LEU A 393 -7.79 22.69 8.74
C LEU A 393 -7.11 21.38 8.33
N LEU A 394 -6.25 20.86 9.22
CA LEU A 394 -5.53 19.60 8.98
C LEU A 394 -6.48 18.38 8.97
N ALA A 395 -7.55 18.42 9.77
CA ALA A 395 -8.55 17.35 9.85
C ALA A 395 -9.30 17.12 8.53
N THR A 396 -9.29 18.08 7.59
CA THR A 396 -9.90 17.94 6.26
C THR A 396 -8.94 17.38 5.21
N ASP A 397 -7.66 17.21 5.54
CA ASP A 397 -6.66 16.69 4.62
C ASP A 397 -6.78 15.16 4.48
N ALA A 398 -6.61 14.66 3.25
CA ALA A 398 -6.75 13.24 2.94
C ALA A 398 -5.67 12.36 3.59
N VAL A 399 -4.46 12.89 3.83
CA VAL A 399 -3.31 12.15 4.39
C VAL A 399 -3.17 12.43 5.90
N PHE A 400 -3.25 13.70 6.29
CA PHE A 400 -3.02 14.15 7.65
C PHE A 400 -4.29 14.33 8.48
N GLY A 401 -5.47 13.99 7.93
CA GLY A 401 -6.75 14.12 8.64
C GLY A 401 -6.76 13.41 10.00
N GLY A 402 -6.21 12.21 10.06
CA GLY A 402 -6.08 11.46 11.30
C GLY A 402 -5.25 12.19 12.37
N LEU A 403 -4.15 12.84 11.97
CA LEU A 403 -3.35 13.70 12.87
C LEU A 403 -4.17 14.90 13.37
N GLY A 404 -4.89 15.57 12.46
CA GLY A 404 -5.74 16.71 12.84
C GLY A 404 -6.80 16.34 13.87
N VAL A 405 -7.53 15.24 13.62
CA VAL A 405 -8.56 14.73 14.53
C VAL A 405 -7.96 14.28 15.86
N ALA A 406 -6.81 13.61 15.85
CA ALA A 406 -6.11 13.20 17.06
C ALA A 406 -5.70 14.40 17.93
N LEU A 407 -5.16 15.45 17.32
CA LEU A 407 -4.78 16.67 18.04
C LEU A 407 -6.02 17.40 18.59
N ILE A 408 -7.11 17.50 17.85
CA ILE A 408 -8.35 18.14 18.34
C ILE A 408 -8.87 17.41 19.58
N GLY A 409 -9.17 16.11 19.47
CA GLY A 409 -9.75 15.34 20.56
C GLY A 409 -8.82 15.20 21.75
N GLY A 410 -7.53 14.92 21.46
CA GLY A 410 -6.53 14.74 22.49
C GLY A 410 -6.27 16.02 23.30
N THR A 411 -6.18 17.19 22.65
CA THR A 411 -5.96 18.47 23.38
C THR A 411 -7.15 18.91 24.17
N LEU A 412 -8.38 18.68 23.70
CA LEU A 412 -9.61 18.97 24.47
C LEU A 412 -9.67 18.14 25.76
N ILE A 413 -9.43 16.84 25.67
CA ILE A 413 -9.41 15.98 26.87
C ILE A 413 -8.18 16.27 27.73
N SER A 414 -7.03 16.60 27.14
CA SER A 414 -5.84 17.03 27.89
C SER A 414 -6.12 18.25 28.76
N TYR A 415 -6.93 19.22 28.29
CA TYR A 415 -7.36 20.34 29.10
C TYR A 415 -8.16 19.87 30.30
N VAL A 416 -9.16 19.03 30.10
CA VAL A 416 -9.99 18.49 31.20
C VAL A 416 -9.13 17.71 32.21
N VAL A 417 -8.25 16.86 31.74
CA VAL A 417 -7.33 16.10 32.60
C VAL A 417 -6.41 17.03 33.38
N SER A 418 -5.87 18.07 32.75
CA SER A 418 -5.01 19.04 33.43
C SER A 418 -5.74 19.82 34.49
N MET A 419 -7.03 20.15 34.29
CA MET A 419 -7.81 20.93 35.27
C MET A 419 -8.31 20.10 36.43
N PHE A 420 -8.61 18.83 36.27
CA PHE A 420 -9.21 17.99 37.30
C PHE A 420 -8.26 16.94 37.87
N PHE A 421 -7.54 16.21 37.01
CA PHE A 421 -6.71 15.09 37.45
C PHE A 421 -5.36 15.54 38.03
N VAL A 422 -4.69 16.50 37.38
CA VAL A 422 -3.38 17.00 37.84
C VAL A 422 -3.46 17.63 39.24
N PRO A 423 -4.45 18.48 39.60
CA PRO A 423 -4.60 19.00 40.96
C PRO A 423 -4.77 17.94 42.05
N VAL A 424 -5.46 16.82 41.72
CA VAL A 424 -5.61 15.68 42.63
C VAL A 424 -4.27 14.99 42.90
N ILE A 425 -3.44 14.79 41.86
CA ILE A 425 -2.09 14.25 42.03
C ILE A 425 -1.23 15.15 42.91
N ILE A 426 -1.26 16.46 42.63
CA ILE A 426 -0.54 17.46 43.41
C ILE A 426 -0.95 17.39 44.88
N LYS A 427 -2.26 17.37 45.17
CA LYS A 427 -2.79 17.32 46.53
C LYS A 427 -2.23 16.13 47.32
N ASN A 428 -2.17 14.97 46.72
CA ASN A 428 -1.70 13.74 47.35
C ASN A 428 -0.17 13.70 47.56
N HIS A 429 0.60 14.50 46.82
CA HIS A 429 2.06 14.46 46.82
C HIS A 429 2.74 15.80 47.11
N VAL A 430 2.02 16.80 47.63
CA VAL A 430 2.52 18.18 47.85
C VAL A 430 3.80 18.20 48.67
N LYS A 431 3.94 17.32 49.68
CA LYS A 431 5.19 17.23 50.49
C LYS A 431 6.44 17.03 49.68
N LYS A 432 6.33 16.36 48.50
CA LYS A 432 7.44 16.07 47.60
C LYS A 432 7.69 17.18 46.56
N ILE A 433 6.80 18.15 46.45
CA ILE A 433 6.93 19.29 45.52
C ILE A 433 7.72 20.43 46.16
N ILE A 434 7.70 20.53 47.52
CA ILE A 434 8.28 21.61 48.28
C ILE A 434 9.77 21.40 48.59
N VAL A 435 10.23 20.17 48.52
CA VAL A 435 11.65 19.80 48.64
C VAL A 435 12.39 20.03 47.32
#